data_cc21475c81111d21550a94a67fd8ba10
#
_entry.id   cc21475c81111d21550a94a67fd8ba10
#
_cell.length_a   1.000
_cell.length_b   1.000
_cell.length_c   1.000
_cell.angle_alpha   90.00
_cell.angle_beta   90.00
_cell.angle_gamma   90.00
#
_symmetry.space_group_name_H-M   'P 1'
#
loop_
_entity.id
_entity.type
_entity.pdbx_description
1 polymer ?
#
loop_
_entity_poly.entity_id
_entity_poly.type
_entity_poly.pdbx_seq_one_letter_code
_entity_poly.pdbx_strand_id
1 'polypeptide(L)'
;MITVRAPATSANLGSGFDVFGVALDRPADVIRVERAERTTIEITGAGSQYIPTDPNSNTVGAVVDALDAPAHIEIDKGVRPSSGLGSSAASAAGAAVALNELYDRGLSRAELVPIAAEGEAVVSGTAHADNVAPSILGGFTIATADRVEHVDTEIP
;
A
#
# COMPACT_ATOMS: atom_id res chain seq x y z
N MET A 1 7.54 -11.68 13.47
CA MET A 1 7.77 -11.05 12.13
C MET A 1 6.68 -11.48 11.18
N ILE A 2 6.03 -10.54 10.52
CA ILE A 2 5.07 -10.78 9.43
C ILE A 2 5.69 -10.28 8.13
N THR A 3 5.52 -11.03 7.05
CA THR A 3 6.04 -10.67 5.72
C THR A 3 4.88 -10.65 4.72
N VAL A 4 4.75 -9.54 3.99
CA VAL A 4 3.72 -9.34 2.97
C VAL A 4 4.38 -8.95 1.66
N ARG A 5 3.91 -9.52 0.56
CA ARG A 5 4.25 -9.11 -0.81
C ARG A 5 3.11 -8.24 -1.36
N ALA A 6 3.42 -6.99 -1.66
CA ALA A 6 2.46 -6.03 -2.17
C ALA A 6 2.73 -5.74 -3.67
N PRO A 7 1.82 -6.08 -4.57
CA PRO A 7 2.03 -5.92 -6.00
C PRO A 7 2.00 -4.45 -6.43
N ALA A 8 2.73 -4.16 -7.50
CA ALA A 8 2.53 -2.96 -8.31
C ALA A 8 1.12 -2.94 -8.90
N THR A 9 0.67 -1.76 -9.27
CA THR A 9 -0.66 -1.57 -9.84
C THR A 9 -0.61 -0.64 -11.05
N SER A 10 -1.58 -0.78 -11.92
CA SER A 10 -1.90 0.20 -12.94
C SER A 10 -3.29 0.76 -12.69
N ALA A 11 -3.42 2.06 -12.67
CA ALA A 11 -4.67 2.77 -12.42
C ALA A 11 -5.00 3.75 -13.54
N ASN A 12 -6.11 4.48 -13.42
CA ASN A 12 -6.58 5.43 -14.43
C ASN A 12 -6.82 4.77 -15.80
N LEU A 13 -7.47 3.62 -15.79
CA LEU A 13 -7.67 2.78 -16.96
C LEU A 13 -8.82 3.31 -17.82
N GLY A 14 -8.49 3.96 -18.93
CA GLY A 14 -9.47 4.48 -19.87
C GLY A 14 -10.49 5.43 -19.25
N SER A 15 -11.77 5.10 -19.34
CA SER A 15 -12.86 5.89 -18.75
C SER A 15 -12.96 5.80 -17.23
N GLY A 16 -12.18 4.94 -16.60
CA GLY A 16 -12.13 4.73 -15.15
C GLY A 16 -11.06 5.56 -14.43
N PHE A 17 -10.83 6.80 -14.88
CA PHE A 17 -9.89 7.73 -14.26
C PHE A 17 -10.21 7.92 -12.77
N ASP A 18 -9.20 7.83 -11.91
CA ASP A 18 -9.28 7.87 -10.44
C ASP A 18 -10.19 6.80 -9.79
N VAL A 19 -10.65 5.80 -10.55
CA VAL A 19 -11.61 4.79 -10.10
C VAL A 19 -11.12 3.36 -10.36
N PHE A 20 -10.64 3.08 -11.58
CA PHE A 20 -10.24 1.74 -11.96
C PHE A 20 -8.77 1.48 -11.68
N GLY A 21 -8.49 0.31 -11.11
CA GLY A 21 -7.15 -0.17 -10.87
C GLY A 21 -7.01 -1.66 -11.07
N VAL A 22 -5.81 -2.10 -11.44
CA VAL A 22 -5.48 -3.51 -11.62
C VAL A 22 -4.15 -3.84 -10.95
N ALA A 23 -4.10 -4.95 -10.23
CA ALA A 23 -2.87 -5.49 -9.68
C ALA A 23 -2.04 -6.17 -10.77
N LEU A 24 -0.73 -5.98 -10.71
CA LEU A 24 0.22 -6.59 -11.62
C LEU A 24 0.94 -7.76 -10.94
N ASP A 25 1.27 -8.80 -11.70
CA ASP A 25 2.06 -9.92 -11.19
C ASP A 25 3.45 -9.46 -10.72
N ARG A 26 4.05 -8.54 -11.45
CA ARG A 26 5.39 -7.97 -11.19
C ARG A 26 5.44 -6.53 -11.71
N PRO A 27 6.28 -5.68 -11.09
CA PRO A 27 7.05 -5.90 -9.86
C PRO A 27 6.19 -5.91 -8.59
N ALA A 28 6.81 -6.11 -7.42
CA ALA A 28 6.15 -6.03 -6.13
C ALA A 28 7.14 -5.60 -5.05
N ASP A 29 6.64 -4.93 -4.01
CA ASP A 29 7.40 -4.67 -2.78
C ASP A 29 7.28 -5.85 -1.83
N VAL A 30 8.29 -6.05 -0.99
CA VAL A 30 8.23 -6.97 0.14
C VAL A 30 8.35 -6.16 1.43
N ILE A 31 7.34 -6.25 2.27
CA ILE A 31 7.26 -5.54 3.55
C ILE A 31 7.38 -6.57 4.68
N ARG A 32 8.31 -6.34 5.62
CA ARG A 32 8.47 -7.11 6.84
C ARG A 32 8.24 -6.22 8.03
N VAL A 33 7.49 -6.69 9.01
CA VAL A 33 7.17 -5.92 10.20
C VAL A 33 7.40 -6.75 11.48
N GLU A 34 7.94 -6.09 12.48
CA GLU A 34 8.08 -6.61 13.84
C GLU A 34 7.58 -5.57 14.84
N ARG A 35 6.97 -6.00 15.96
CA ARG A 35 6.55 -5.08 17.02
C ARG A 35 7.74 -4.34 17.60
N ALA A 36 7.60 -3.05 17.81
CA ALA A 36 8.61 -2.20 18.45
C ALA A 36 7.95 -1.13 19.31
N GLU A 37 8.70 -0.55 20.25
CA GLU A 37 8.20 0.57 21.07
C GLU A 37 8.10 1.87 20.27
N ARG A 38 8.92 1.99 19.21
CA ARG A 38 8.95 3.15 18.32
C ARG A 38 9.00 2.67 16.88
N THR A 39 8.30 3.40 16.03
CA THR A 39 8.34 3.12 14.59
C THR A 39 9.69 3.49 13.98
N THR A 40 10.26 2.54 13.27
CA THR A 40 11.46 2.73 12.44
C THR A 40 11.22 2.12 11.07
N ILE A 41 11.74 2.77 10.03
CA ILE A 41 11.56 2.33 8.63
C ILE A 41 12.94 2.20 7.99
N GLU A 42 13.22 1.02 7.45
CA GLU A 42 14.38 0.73 6.63
C GLU A 42 13.92 0.39 5.21
N ILE A 43 14.60 0.98 4.22
CA ILE A 43 14.20 0.83 2.82
C ILE A 43 15.41 0.41 1.99
N THR A 44 15.23 -0.65 1.23
CA THR A 44 16.20 -1.20 0.28
C THR A 44 15.57 -1.35 -1.10
N GLY A 45 16.36 -1.76 -2.09
CA GLY A 45 15.85 -2.07 -3.43
C GLY A 45 15.69 -0.86 -4.35
N ALA A 46 14.79 -0.97 -5.31
CA ALA A 46 14.66 -0.05 -6.45
C ALA A 46 14.30 1.39 -6.04
N GLY A 47 15.25 2.30 -6.15
CA GLY A 47 15.01 3.73 -5.89
C GLY A 47 14.87 4.09 -4.40
N SER A 48 15.29 3.21 -3.49
CA SER A 48 15.21 3.41 -2.03
C SER A 48 15.85 4.72 -1.56
N GLN A 49 16.92 5.17 -2.23
CA GLN A 49 17.62 6.42 -1.90
C GLN A 49 16.78 7.70 -2.08
N TYR A 50 15.64 7.60 -2.76
CA TYR A 50 14.73 8.74 -3.00
C TYR A 50 13.51 8.74 -2.06
N ILE A 51 13.39 7.74 -1.17
CA ILE A 51 12.24 7.58 -0.29
C ILE A 51 12.67 7.93 1.14
N PRO A 52 11.98 8.87 1.82
CA PRO A 52 12.31 9.21 3.20
C PRO A 52 12.05 8.03 4.14
N THR A 53 12.95 7.82 5.11
CA THR A 53 12.80 6.82 6.17
C THR A 53 12.20 7.40 7.46
N ASP A 54 12.01 8.72 7.52
CA ASP A 54 11.28 9.36 8.62
C ASP A 54 9.78 8.96 8.53
N PRO A 55 9.22 8.33 9.58
CA PRO A 55 7.81 7.94 9.59
C PRO A 55 6.84 9.09 9.32
N ASN A 56 7.15 10.31 9.77
CA ASN A 56 6.29 11.48 9.54
C ASN A 56 6.23 11.95 8.07
N SER A 57 7.16 11.49 7.25
CA SER A 57 7.28 11.86 5.83
C SER A 57 7.09 10.67 4.89
N ASN A 58 6.66 9.53 5.43
CA ASN A 58 6.51 8.28 4.69
C ASN A 58 5.07 7.78 4.75
N THR A 59 4.54 7.27 3.64
CA THR A 59 3.17 6.71 3.56
C THR A 59 2.94 5.61 4.60
N VAL A 60 3.96 4.80 4.86
CA VAL A 60 3.88 3.70 5.81
C VAL A 60 3.76 4.19 7.25
N GLY A 61 4.40 5.32 7.58
CA GLY A 61 4.27 5.93 8.91
C GLY A 61 2.84 6.36 9.21
N ALA A 62 2.15 6.96 8.24
CA ALA A 62 0.74 7.31 8.40
C ALA A 62 -0.17 6.08 8.59
N VAL A 63 0.15 4.97 7.94
CA VAL A 63 -0.56 3.69 8.15
C VAL A 63 -0.33 3.15 9.56
N VAL A 64 0.90 3.26 10.09
CA VAL A 64 1.23 2.91 11.47
C VAL A 64 0.39 3.70 12.45
N ASP A 65 0.31 5.03 12.25
CA ASP A 65 -0.46 5.92 13.13
C ASP A 65 -1.96 5.60 13.07
N ALA A 66 -2.50 5.39 11.88
CA ALA A 66 -3.92 5.05 11.68
C ALA A 66 -4.31 3.71 12.34
N LEU A 67 -3.39 2.75 12.40
CA LEU A 67 -3.60 1.44 13.03
C LEU A 67 -3.16 1.41 14.51
N ASP A 68 -2.56 2.49 15.04
CA ASP A 68 -1.91 2.48 16.35
C ASP A 68 -1.01 1.23 16.53
N ALA A 69 -0.07 1.04 15.61
CA ALA A 69 0.70 -0.19 15.43
C ALA A 69 2.21 0.07 15.29
N PRO A 70 2.89 0.62 16.33
CA PRO A 70 4.32 0.93 16.24
C PRO A 70 5.15 -0.31 15.94
N ALA A 71 6.03 -0.22 14.94
CA ALA A 71 6.77 -1.37 14.45
C ALA A 71 8.14 -0.98 13.87
N HIS A 72 9.06 -1.94 13.87
CA HIS A 72 10.19 -1.92 12.94
C HIS A 72 9.73 -2.46 11.61
N ILE A 73 9.95 -1.69 10.55
CA ILE A 73 9.43 -1.97 9.20
C ILE A 73 10.58 -1.96 8.21
N GLU A 74 10.78 -3.08 7.55
CA GLU A 74 11.70 -3.21 6.43
C GLU A 74 10.89 -3.25 5.11
N ILE A 75 11.28 -2.40 4.16
CA ILE A 75 10.67 -2.34 2.83
C ILE A 75 11.73 -2.66 1.78
N ASP A 76 11.59 -3.80 1.11
CA ASP A 76 12.39 -4.13 -0.07
C ASP A 76 11.59 -3.71 -1.32
N LYS A 77 12.03 -2.60 -1.93
CA LYS A 77 11.35 -1.99 -3.07
C LYS A 77 11.59 -2.77 -4.35
N GLY A 78 10.58 -3.45 -4.85
CA GLY A 78 10.52 -3.93 -6.22
C GLY A 78 9.88 -2.91 -7.17
N VAL A 79 8.95 -2.10 -6.65
CA VAL A 79 8.25 -1.07 -7.42
C VAL A 79 8.98 0.27 -7.30
N ARG A 80 9.61 0.69 -8.39
CA ARG A 80 10.41 1.91 -8.41
C ARG A 80 9.54 3.16 -8.22
N PRO A 81 9.93 4.12 -7.37
CA PRO A 81 9.26 5.43 -7.26
C PRO A 81 9.18 6.14 -8.61
N SER A 82 8.10 6.86 -8.84
CA SER A 82 7.85 7.62 -10.08
C SER A 82 7.78 6.77 -11.35
N SER A 83 7.55 5.47 -11.22
CA SER A 83 7.37 4.57 -12.38
C SER A 83 5.96 4.60 -12.97
N GLY A 84 4.99 5.22 -12.28
CA GLY A 84 3.57 5.14 -12.66
C GLY A 84 2.88 3.82 -12.28
N LEU A 85 3.56 2.97 -11.48
CA LEU A 85 3.08 1.63 -11.10
C LEU A 85 2.65 1.55 -9.62
N GLY A 86 2.22 2.65 -9.03
CA GLY A 86 1.70 2.68 -7.66
C GLY A 86 2.74 2.32 -6.60
N SER A 87 3.98 2.87 -6.69
CA SER A 87 5.07 2.49 -5.79
C SER A 87 4.76 2.80 -4.32
N SER A 88 4.25 3.99 -4.00
CA SER A 88 3.87 4.37 -2.63
C SER A 88 2.65 3.59 -2.15
N ALA A 89 1.67 3.39 -3.03
CA ALA A 89 0.48 2.58 -2.76
C ALA A 89 0.82 1.12 -2.41
N ALA A 90 1.79 0.52 -3.11
CA ALA A 90 2.26 -0.83 -2.79
C ALA A 90 2.86 -0.91 -1.38
N SER A 91 3.71 0.06 -1.00
CA SER A 91 4.28 0.12 0.34
C SER A 91 3.20 0.32 1.41
N ALA A 92 2.27 1.27 1.21
CA ALA A 92 1.17 1.54 2.13
C ALA A 92 0.23 0.33 2.27
N ALA A 93 -0.14 -0.30 1.16
CA ALA A 93 -0.99 -1.49 1.12
C ALA A 93 -0.35 -2.68 1.86
N GLY A 94 0.91 -2.95 1.58
CA GLY A 94 1.65 -4.03 2.23
C GLY A 94 1.81 -3.80 3.73
N ALA A 95 2.10 -2.57 4.15
CA ALA A 95 2.19 -2.21 5.56
C ALA A 95 0.84 -2.35 6.27
N ALA A 96 -0.25 -1.89 5.67
CA ALA A 96 -1.59 -2.00 6.25
C ALA A 96 -1.97 -3.48 6.51
N VAL A 97 -1.74 -4.35 5.53
CA VAL A 97 -1.99 -5.79 5.69
C VAL A 97 -1.09 -6.42 6.75
N ALA A 98 0.21 -6.11 6.72
CA ALA A 98 1.17 -6.70 7.65
C ALA A 98 0.93 -6.26 9.11
N LEU A 99 0.65 -4.97 9.34
CA LEU A 99 0.39 -4.41 10.66
C LEU A 99 -0.95 -4.87 11.22
N ASN A 100 -1.99 -4.96 10.39
CA ASN A 100 -3.28 -5.54 10.78
C ASN A 100 -3.12 -6.95 11.33
N GLU A 101 -2.32 -7.78 10.67
CA GLU A 101 -2.02 -9.14 11.11
C GLU A 101 -1.12 -9.17 12.34
N LEU A 102 -0.04 -8.39 12.36
CA LEU A 102 0.90 -8.33 13.48
C LEU A 102 0.24 -7.94 14.80
N TYR A 103 -0.73 -7.03 14.74
CA TYR A 103 -1.44 -6.50 15.90
C TYR A 103 -2.83 -7.13 16.12
N ASP A 104 -3.20 -8.10 15.28
CA ASP A 104 -4.50 -8.81 15.36
C ASP A 104 -5.70 -7.84 15.41
N ARG A 105 -5.68 -6.83 14.52
CA ARG A 105 -6.72 -5.79 14.47
C ARG A 105 -8.05 -6.33 13.91
N GLY A 106 -8.02 -7.44 13.20
CA GLY A 106 -9.22 -8.12 12.70
C GLY A 106 -9.93 -7.40 11.56
N LEU A 107 -9.29 -6.40 10.94
CA LEU A 107 -9.86 -5.67 9.82
C LEU A 107 -9.84 -6.52 8.55
N SER A 108 -10.92 -6.46 7.78
CA SER A 108 -10.99 -7.05 6.44
C SER A 108 -10.10 -6.31 5.45
N ARG A 109 -9.78 -6.95 4.34
CA ARG A 109 -9.01 -6.30 3.27
C ARG A 109 -9.67 -5.02 2.75
N ALA A 110 -10.99 -5.01 2.62
CA ALA A 110 -11.74 -3.84 2.18
C ALA A 110 -11.63 -2.67 3.18
N GLU A 111 -11.64 -2.95 4.48
CA GLU A 111 -11.48 -1.93 5.53
C GLU A 111 -10.07 -1.36 5.59
N LEU A 112 -9.06 -2.09 5.11
CA LEU A 112 -7.69 -1.60 5.03
C LEU A 112 -7.46 -0.61 3.87
N VAL A 113 -8.30 -0.62 2.84
CA VAL A 113 -8.14 0.26 1.68
C VAL A 113 -8.17 1.74 2.05
N PRO A 114 -9.16 2.27 2.77
CA PRO A 114 -9.17 3.68 3.16
C PRO A 114 -7.98 4.05 4.06
N ILE A 115 -7.56 3.16 4.96
CA ILE A 115 -6.41 3.38 5.85
C ILE A 115 -5.11 3.56 5.04
N ALA A 116 -4.88 2.68 4.07
CA ALA A 116 -3.70 2.79 3.21
C ALA A 116 -3.79 3.98 2.24
N ALA A 117 -4.99 4.36 1.79
CA ALA A 117 -5.21 5.53 0.95
C ALA A 117 -4.94 6.86 1.70
N GLU A 118 -5.26 6.93 2.99
CA GLU A 118 -4.87 8.06 3.84
C GLU A 118 -3.34 8.18 3.94
N GLY A 119 -2.63 7.06 3.98
CA GLY A 119 -1.16 7.05 3.89
C GLY A 119 -0.64 7.69 2.61
N GLU A 120 -1.29 7.46 1.48
CA GLU A 120 -0.93 8.09 0.21
C GLU A 120 -1.08 9.63 0.24
N ALA A 121 -2.06 10.15 0.98
CA ALA A 121 -2.28 11.59 1.09
C ALA A 121 -1.09 12.34 1.70
N VAL A 122 -0.29 11.69 2.54
CA VAL A 122 0.93 12.28 3.14
C VAL A 122 1.96 12.68 2.07
N VAL A 123 2.05 11.91 0.98
CA VAL A 123 3.02 12.14 -0.09
C VAL A 123 2.40 12.89 -1.28
N SER A 124 1.19 12.53 -1.68
CA SER A 124 0.52 13.09 -2.86
C SER A 124 -0.40 14.28 -2.56
N GLY A 125 -0.73 14.50 -1.29
CA GLY A 125 -1.69 15.52 -0.86
C GLY A 125 -3.16 15.12 -1.06
N THR A 126 -3.44 13.97 -1.64
CA THR A 126 -4.79 13.47 -1.91
C THR A 126 -4.86 11.95 -1.70
N ALA A 127 -5.90 11.50 -0.99
CA ALA A 127 -6.13 10.07 -0.77
C ALA A 127 -6.79 9.46 -2.00
N HIS A 128 -6.02 8.75 -2.82
CA HIS A 128 -6.52 7.99 -3.96
C HIS A 128 -6.46 6.49 -3.68
N ALA A 129 -7.59 5.81 -3.82
CA ALA A 129 -7.70 4.38 -3.56
C ALA A 129 -7.51 3.50 -4.82
N ASP A 130 -7.46 4.08 -6.00
CA ASP A 130 -7.39 3.39 -7.30
C ASP A 130 -6.12 2.53 -7.48
N ASN A 131 -5.00 2.91 -6.85
CA ASN A 131 -3.79 2.09 -6.77
C ASN A 131 -3.74 1.20 -5.52
N VAL A 132 -4.23 1.71 -4.39
CA VAL A 132 -4.20 0.99 -3.11
C VAL A 132 -5.13 -0.22 -3.11
N ALA A 133 -6.35 -0.05 -3.63
CA ALA A 133 -7.35 -1.10 -3.67
C ALA A 133 -6.87 -2.36 -4.40
N PRO A 134 -6.35 -2.31 -5.63
CA PRO A 134 -5.87 -3.51 -6.30
C PRO A 134 -4.61 -4.08 -5.63
N SER A 135 -3.76 -3.26 -5.01
CA SER A 135 -2.59 -3.77 -4.27
C SER A 135 -2.98 -4.59 -3.04
N ILE A 136 -4.11 -4.26 -2.37
CA ILE A 136 -4.63 -4.99 -1.21
C ILE A 136 -5.49 -6.18 -1.62
N LEU A 137 -6.42 -5.96 -2.58
CA LEU A 137 -7.45 -6.94 -2.96
C LEU A 137 -6.99 -7.88 -4.06
N GLY A 138 -6.02 -7.48 -4.87
CA GLY A 138 -5.64 -8.19 -6.10
C GLY A 138 -6.61 -7.93 -7.25
N GLY A 139 -6.27 -8.42 -8.44
CA GLY A 139 -7.13 -8.38 -9.61
C GLY A 139 -7.51 -6.98 -10.07
N PHE A 140 -8.71 -6.85 -10.63
CA PHE A 140 -9.30 -5.58 -11.06
C PHE A 140 -10.22 -5.02 -9.96
N THR A 141 -10.09 -3.74 -9.67
CA THR A 141 -10.88 -3.08 -8.63
C THR A 141 -11.53 -1.81 -9.13
N ILE A 142 -12.68 -1.51 -8.55
CA ILE A 142 -13.40 -0.23 -8.70
C ILE A 142 -13.38 0.43 -7.33
N ALA A 143 -12.70 1.57 -7.20
CA ALA A 143 -12.59 2.30 -5.96
C ALA A 143 -13.15 3.72 -6.14
N THR A 144 -14.24 4.00 -5.44
CA THR A 144 -14.85 5.34 -5.35
C THR A 144 -14.72 5.86 -3.93
N ALA A 145 -15.12 7.11 -3.68
CA ALA A 145 -15.09 7.70 -2.33
C ALA A 145 -15.89 6.87 -1.30
N ASP A 146 -16.98 6.23 -1.73
CA ASP A 146 -17.92 5.56 -0.85
C ASP A 146 -17.87 4.02 -0.94
N ARG A 147 -17.15 3.47 -1.93
CA ARG A 147 -17.23 2.06 -2.26
C ARG A 147 -15.95 1.53 -2.88
N VAL A 148 -15.55 0.34 -2.44
CA VAL A 148 -14.48 -0.44 -3.06
C VAL A 148 -15.02 -1.81 -3.44
N GLU A 149 -14.86 -2.17 -4.71
CA GLU A 149 -15.26 -3.47 -5.24
C GLU A 149 -14.09 -4.17 -5.92
N HIS A 150 -13.94 -5.44 -5.60
CA HIS A 150 -13.14 -6.35 -6.41
C HIS A 150 -14.04 -6.93 -7.49
N VAL A 151 -13.63 -6.79 -8.76
CA VAL A 151 -14.36 -7.37 -9.88
C VAL A 151 -13.72 -8.70 -10.23
N ASP A 152 -14.49 -9.76 -10.08
CA ASP A 152 -14.06 -11.12 -10.45
C ASP A 152 -14.08 -11.24 -11.97
N THR A 153 -12.93 -10.95 -12.59
CA THR A 153 -12.74 -11.08 -14.03
C THR A 153 -11.51 -11.93 -14.31
N GLU A 154 -11.61 -12.84 -15.23
CA GLU A 154 -10.44 -13.46 -15.84
C GLU A 154 -9.81 -12.42 -16.77
N ILE A 155 -8.67 -11.88 -16.38
CA ILE A 155 -7.84 -11.05 -17.27
C ILE A 155 -6.98 -12.03 -18.07
N PRO A 156 -7.10 -12.06 -19.40
CA PRO A 156 -6.33 -12.98 -20.22
C PRO A 156 -4.83 -12.69 -20.19
#